data_979a58f0df73cfea0780fdd4b547eb65
#
_entry.id   979a58f0df73cfea0780fdd4b547eb65
#
_cell.length_a   1.000
_cell.length_b   1.000
_cell.length_c   1.000
_cell.angle_alpha   90.00
_cell.angle_beta   90.00
_cell.angle_gamma   90.00
#
_symmetry.space_group_name_H-M   'P 1'
#
loop_
_entity.id
_entity.type
_entity.pdbx_description
1 polymer ?
#
loop_
_entity_poly.entity_id
_entity_poly.type
_entity_poly.pdbx_seq_one_letter_code
_entity_poly.pdbx_strand_id
1 'polypeptide(L)'
;MFKDFLFKSTSPRWVIFIIDLGIVIFSIVISYLLRFNFNIPAHELELMRIAFVFIIILRAVSFILGRTYSNIIRFISADDARKIFSVAFFGSCILVLVNIISYLNNTIFIIPFSIIILEFIITSFVMTSSRIYIKHVYDNYKNQSSSTTSVLIYGAGEA
;
A
#
# COMPACT_ATOMS: atom_id res chain seq x y z
N MET A 1 12.10 19.18 -10.53
CA MET A 1 11.46 19.67 -9.27
C MET A 1 10.78 18.56 -8.47
N PHE A 2 9.78 17.81 -8.97
CA PHE A 2 9.15 16.69 -8.24
C PHE A 2 10.07 15.47 -8.10
N LYS A 3 10.88 15.18 -9.11
CA LYS A 3 11.89 14.10 -9.10
C LYS A 3 13.01 14.36 -8.09
N ASP A 4 13.52 15.59 -8.03
CA ASP A 4 14.61 15.95 -7.11
C ASP A 4 14.17 15.88 -5.64
N PHE A 5 12.88 16.09 -5.36
CA PHE A 5 12.31 15.98 -4.02
C PHE A 5 12.20 14.52 -3.54
N LEU A 6 11.89 13.58 -4.44
CA LEU A 6 11.79 12.15 -4.13
C LEU A 6 13.16 11.45 -4.01
N PHE A 7 14.19 11.96 -4.70
CA PHE A 7 15.49 11.30 -4.78
C PHE A 7 16.61 11.97 -3.96
N LYS A 8 16.33 13.13 -3.33
CA LYS A 8 17.26 13.73 -2.40
C LYS A 8 17.31 12.84 -1.16
N SER A 9 18.43 12.16 -0.97
CA SER A 9 18.97 11.35 0.14
C SER A 9 18.06 10.90 1.31
N THR A 10 16.86 11.47 1.47
CA THR A 10 15.94 11.17 2.55
C THR A 10 14.51 11.48 2.08
N SER A 11 13.89 10.56 1.30
CA SER A 11 12.44 10.68 1.07
C SER A 11 11.74 10.69 2.42
N PRO A 12 11.02 11.75 2.77
CA PRO A 12 10.36 11.80 4.07
C PRO A 12 9.32 10.67 4.14
N ARG A 13 9.39 9.88 5.19
CA ARG A 13 8.57 8.68 5.41
C ARG A 13 7.06 8.94 5.25
N TRP A 14 6.62 10.17 5.54
CA TRP A 14 5.23 10.58 5.41
C TRP A 14 4.74 10.64 3.96
N VAL A 15 5.61 10.91 2.97
CA VAL A 15 5.23 10.89 1.54
C VAL A 15 4.84 9.48 1.12
N ILE A 16 5.59 8.48 1.54
CA ILE A 16 5.30 7.08 1.28
C ILE A 16 3.94 6.71 1.89
N PHE A 17 3.69 7.14 3.13
CA PHE A 17 2.42 6.91 3.81
C PHE A 17 1.22 7.55 3.10
N ILE A 18 1.38 8.77 2.58
CA ILE A 18 0.33 9.45 1.79
C ILE A 18 0.05 8.69 0.49
N ILE A 19 1.08 8.21 -0.20
CA ILE A 19 0.92 7.39 -1.40
C ILE A 19 0.16 6.11 -1.06
N ASP A 20 0.50 5.42 0.02
CA ASP A 20 -0.17 4.21 0.49
C ASP A 20 -1.66 4.47 0.79
N LEU A 21 -1.99 5.59 1.45
CA LEU A 21 -3.38 5.99 1.67
C LEU A 21 -4.11 6.32 0.35
N GLY A 22 -3.43 6.97 -0.59
CA GLY A 22 -3.97 7.20 -1.93
C GLY A 22 -4.32 5.90 -2.66
N ILE A 23 -3.46 4.88 -2.54
CA ILE A 23 -3.71 3.55 -3.09
C ILE A 23 -4.92 2.90 -2.43
N VAL A 24 -5.09 3.02 -1.10
CA VAL A 24 -6.27 2.50 -0.40
C VAL A 24 -7.55 3.17 -0.91
N ILE A 25 -7.57 4.50 -1.01
CA ILE A 25 -8.72 5.24 -1.55
C ILE A 25 -9.08 4.75 -2.95
N PHE A 26 -8.09 4.64 -3.83
CA PHE A 26 -8.26 4.11 -5.18
C PHE A 26 -8.82 2.69 -5.17
N SER A 27 -8.28 1.81 -4.31
CA SER A 27 -8.71 0.42 -4.19
C SER A 27 -10.16 0.30 -3.72
N ILE A 28 -10.58 1.12 -2.74
CA ILE A 28 -11.96 1.14 -2.27
C ILE A 28 -12.90 1.55 -3.40
N VAL A 29 -12.60 2.65 -4.11
CA VAL A 29 -13.44 3.14 -5.21
C VAL A 29 -13.59 2.07 -6.29
N ILE A 30 -12.49 1.45 -6.72
CA ILE A 30 -12.53 0.37 -7.72
C ILE A 30 -13.32 -0.83 -7.22
N SER A 31 -13.15 -1.23 -5.95
CA SER A 31 -13.89 -2.37 -5.38
C SER A 31 -15.40 -2.14 -5.41
N TYR A 32 -15.86 -0.94 -5.10
CA TYR A 32 -17.28 -0.58 -5.22
C TYR A 32 -17.76 -0.57 -6.67
N LEU A 33 -16.99 0.03 -7.58
CA LEU A 33 -17.33 0.06 -9.01
C LEU A 33 -17.43 -1.35 -9.60
N LEU A 34 -16.46 -2.22 -9.28
CA LEU A 34 -16.49 -3.61 -9.75
C LEU A 34 -17.64 -4.40 -9.14
N ARG A 35 -17.91 -4.22 -7.84
CA ARG A 35 -19.01 -4.92 -7.16
C ARG A 35 -20.37 -4.60 -7.77
N PHE A 36 -20.61 -3.35 -8.15
CA PHE A 36 -21.88 -2.85 -8.63
C PHE A 36 -21.91 -2.64 -10.17
N ASN A 37 -20.94 -3.21 -10.90
CA ASN A 37 -20.85 -3.08 -12.35
C ASN A 37 -20.98 -1.62 -12.83
N PHE A 38 -20.26 -0.70 -12.15
CA PHE A 38 -20.26 0.76 -12.40
C PHE A 38 -21.62 1.46 -12.17
N ASN A 39 -22.59 0.79 -11.60
CA ASN A 39 -23.91 1.36 -11.30
C ASN A 39 -24.24 1.15 -9.82
N ILE A 40 -23.79 2.08 -8.97
CA ILE A 40 -23.96 1.99 -7.52
C ILE A 40 -25.40 2.41 -7.16
N PRO A 41 -26.21 1.55 -6.50
CA PRO A 41 -27.57 1.89 -6.08
C PRO A 41 -27.58 3.04 -5.07
N ALA A 42 -28.57 3.92 -5.13
CA ALA A 42 -28.64 5.10 -4.27
C ALA A 42 -28.70 4.77 -2.77
N HIS A 43 -29.32 3.66 -2.38
CA HIS A 43 -29.38 3.22 -0.98
C HIS A 43 -28.04 2.75 -0.43
N GLU A 44 -27.11 2.28 -1.29
CA GLU A 44 -25.76 1.89 -0.89
C GLU A 44 -24.83 3.08 -0.69
N LEU A 45 -25.15 4.27 -1.26
CA LEU A 45 -24.29 5.45 -1.17
C LEU A 45 -24.12 5.96 0.27
N GLU A 46 -25.13 5.81 1.12
CA GLU A 46 -25.03 6.22 2.52
C GLU A 46 -24.15 5.27 3.32
N LEU A 47 -24.36 3.97 3.17
CA LEU A 47 -23.52 2.94 3.80
C LEU A 47 -22.09 3.02 3.28
N MET A 48 -21.92 3.26 1.98
CA MET A 48 -20.62 3.44 1.36
C MET A 48 -19.82 4.58 2.01
N ARG A 49 -20.44 5.72 2.33
CA ARG A 49 -19.73 6.85 2.99
C ARG A 49 -19.17 6.44 4.35
N ILE A 50 -19.97 5.75 5.16
CA ILE A 50 -19.56 5.27 6.49
C ILE A 50 -18.45 4.21 6.33
N ALA A 51 -18.65 3.24 5.44
CA ALA A 51 -17.68 2.19 5.14
C ALA A 51 -16.34 2.77 4.66
N PHE A 52 -16.38 3.78 3.78
CA PHE A 52 -15.21 4.44 3.20
C PHE A 52 -14.32 5.06 4.29
N VAL A 53 -14.92 5.87 5.17
CA VAL A 53 -14.17 6.50 6.28
C VAL A 53 -13.61 5.44 7.22
N PHE A 54 -14.41 4.42 7.54
CA PHE A 54 -13.99 3.35 8.44
C PHE A 54 -12.83 2.53 7.89
N ILE A 55 -12.88 2.13 6.61
CA ILE A 55 -11.80 1.38 5.96
C ILE A 55 -10.51 2.22 5.93
N ILE A 56 -10.59 3.51 5.57
CA ILE A 56 -9.41 4.38 5.51
C ILE A 56 -8.76 4.50 6.88
N ILE A 57 -9.53 4.76 7.93
CA ILE A 57 -9.00 4.89 9.29
C ILE A 57 -8.33 3.58 9.73
N LEU A 58 -8.99 2.45 9.52
CA LEU A 58 -8.45 1.15 9.92
C LEU A 58 -7.17 0.82 9.13
N ARG A 59 -7.14 1.09 7.84
CA ARG A 59 -5.94 0.91 7.00
C ARG A 59 -4.80 1.83 7.44
N ALA A 60 -5.09 3.11 7.71
CA ALA A 60 -4.09 4.05 8.22
C ALA A 60 -3.46 3.55 9.52
N VAL A 61 -4.29 3.12 10.49
CA VAL A 61 -3.82 2.55 11.76
C VAL A 61 -3.01 1.28 11.52
N SER A 62 -3.48 0.35 10.67
CA SER A 62 -2.77 -0.88 10.34
C SER A 62 -1.40 -0.61 9.73
N PHE A 63 -1.28 0.37 8.84
CA PHE A 63 -0.02 0.75 8.20
C PHE A 63 0.95 1.43 9.18
N ILE A 64 0.45 2.23 10.12
CA ILE A 64 1.25 2.83 11.18
C ILE A 64 1.80 1.75 12.10
N LEU A 65 0.95 0.85 12.61
CA LEU A 65 1.34 -0.25 13.48
C LEU A 65 2.31 -1.22 12.77
N GLY A 66 2.01 -1.55 11.53
CA GLY A 66 2.85 -2.41 10.68
C GLY A 66 4.14 -1.75 10.22
N ARG A 67 4.32 -0.43 10.42
CA ARG A 67 5.49 0.34 9.95
C ARG A 67 5.82 0.06 8.49
N THR A 68 4.79 0.00 7.61
CA THR A 68 4.98 -0.30 6.19
C THR A 68 5.79 0.77 5.46
N TYR A 69 5.81 1.98 6.00
CA TYR A 69 6.52 3.16 5.47
C TYR A 69 7.98 3.28 5.97
N SER A 70 8.46 2.34 6.81
CA SER A 70 9.77 2.51 7.47
C SER A 70 10.96 2.06 6.64
N ASN A 71 10.73 1.31 5.55
CA ASN A 71 11.82 0.77 4.75
C ASN A 71 12.40 1.82 3.81
N ILE A 72 13.72 1.89 3.80
CA ILE A 72 14.47 2.79 2.92
C ILE A 72 14.30 2.28 1.49
N ILE A 73 13.92 3.14 0.56
CA ILE A 73 13.70 2.84 -0.88
C ILE A 73 14.84 2.02 -1.50
N ARG A 74 16.05 2.16 -0.95
CA ARG A 74 17.27 1.50 -1.41
C ARG A 74 17.26 -0.04 -1.29
N PHE A 75 16.47 -0.60 -0.36
CA PHE A 75 16.49 -2.02 -0.01
C PHE A 75 15.11 -2.68 -0.10
N ILE A 76 14.30 -2.31 -1.09
CA ILE A 76 13.01 -2.99 -1.29
C ILE A 76 13.28 -4.45 -1.65
N SER A 77 12.82 -5.35 -0.79
CA SER A 77 13.02 -6.79 -0.86
C SER A 77 11.67 -7.53 -0.94
N ALA A 78 11.74 -8.84 -1.22
CA ALA A 78 10.58 -9.73 -1.10
C ALA A 78 9.93 -9.68 0.31
N ASP A 79 10.74 -9.37 1.34
CA ASP A 79 10.25 -9.22 2.72
C ASP A 79 9.32 -8.01 2.87
N ASP A 80 9.50 -6.94 2.08
CA ASP A 80 8.59 -5.81 2.07
C ASP A 80 7.22 -6.18 1.49
N ALA A 81 7.21 -6.98 0.41
CA ALA A 81 5.97 -7.49 -0.16
C ALA A 81 5.22 -8.38 0.84
N ARG A 82 5.93 -9.28 1.54
CA ARG A 82 5.35 -10.10 2.61
C ARG A 82 4.77 -9.25 3.73
N LYS A 83 5.49 -8.20 4.14
CA LYS A 83 5.05 -7.29 5.19
C LYS A 83 3.78 -6.54 4.79
N ILE A 84 3.74 -5.98 3.57
CA ILE A 84 2.55 -5.31 3.03
C ILE A 84 1.37 -6.28 3.01
N PHE A 85 1.58 -7.48 2.45
CA PHE A 85 0.55 -8.51 2.38
C PHE A 85 0.03 -8.89 3.77
N SER A 86 0.92 -9.15 4.74
CA SER A 86 0.54 -9.51 6.11
C SER A 86 -0.25 -8.40 6.79
N VAL A 87 0.20 -7.14 6.70
CA VAL A 87 -0.49 -5.99 7.30
C VAL A 87 -1.87 -5.79 6.66
N ALA A 88 -1.95 -5.90 5.33
CA ALA A 88 -3.21 -5.83 4.60
C ALA A 88 -4.15 -6.97 4.97
N PHE A 89 -3.65 -8.21 5.11
CA PHE A 89 -4.41 -9.38 5.50
C PHE A 89 -5.00 -9.23 6.91
N PHE A 90 -4.17 -8.91 7.90
CA PHE A 90 -4.65 -8.70 9.28
C PHE A 90 -5.65 -7.54 9.37
N GLY A 91 -5.42 -6.46 8.65
CA GLY A 91 -6.38 -5.36 8.56
C GLY A 91 -7.72 -5.81 7.97
N SER A 92 -7.72 -6.66 6.94
CA SER A 92 -8.94 -7.23 6.38
C SER A 92 -9.64 -8.19 7.33
N CYS A 93 -8.90 -8.99 8.11
CA CYS A 93 -9.48 -9.83 9.16
C CYS A 93 -10.22 -8.98 10.20
N ILE A 94 -9.65 -7.84 10.62
CA ILE A 94 -10.30 -6.92 11.55
C ILE A 94 -11.58 -6.34 10.92
N LEU A 95 -11.57 -5.95 9.64
CA LEU A 95 -12.77 -5.49 8.93
C LEU A 95 -13.87 -6.55 8.93
N VAL A 96 -13.52 -7.80 8.67
CA VAL A 96 -14.46 -8.93 8.70
C VAL A 96 -15.04 -9.10 10.12
N LEU A 97 -14.21 -9.09 11.15
CA LEU A 97 -14.67 -9.22 12.55
C LEU A 97 -15.64 -8.10 12.93
N VAL A 98 -15.29 -6.84 12.63
CA VAL A 98 -16.19 -5.70 12.91
C VAL A 98 -17.50 -5.83 12.16
N ASN A 99 -17.46 -6.27 10.89
CA ASN A 99 -18.65 -6.48 10.08
C ASN A 99 -19.57 -7.57 10.65
N ILE A 100 -18.99 -8.67 11.16
CA ILE A 100 -19.73 -9.75 11.86
C ILE A 100 -20.36 -9.22 13.15
N ILE A 101 -19.61 -8.47 13.97
CA ILE A 101 -20.12 -7.88 15.21
C ILE A 101 -21.28 -6.92 14.91
N SER A 102 -21.15 -6.10 13.87
CA SER A 102 -22.23 -5.21 13.44
C SER A 102 -23.49 -5.98 13.02
N TYR A 103 -23.32 -7.07 12.30
CA TYR A 103 -24.44 -7.93 11.91
C TYR A 103 -25.13 -8.55 13.12
N LEU A 104 -24.39 -9.02 14.10
CA LEU A 104 -24.97 -9.61 15.33
C LEU A 104 -25.76 -8.58 16.15
N ASN A 105 -25.35 -7.32 16.15
CA ASN A 105 -26.03 -6.27 16.92
C ASN A 105 -27.18 -5.60 16.15
N ASN A 106 -27.01 -5.36 14.85
CA ASN A 106 -27.93 -4.54 14.05
C ASN A 106 -28.57 -5.28 12.88
N THR A 107 -28.26 -6.57 12.68
CA THR A 107 -28.70 -7.39 11.54
C THR A 107 -28.35 -6.83 10.14
N ILE A 108 -27.43 -5.86 10.08
CA ILE A 108 -27.01 -5.20 8.85
C ILE A 108 -25.49 -5.30 8.72
N PHE A 109 -25.03 -5.71 7.53
CA PHE A 109 -23.61 -5.62 7.17
C PHE A 109 -23.28 -4.18 6.74
N ILE A 110 -22.28 -3.56 7.38
CA ILE A 110 -21.83 -2.21 7.01
C ILE A 110 -21.09 -2.26 5.67
N ILE A 111 -20.33 -3.34 5.42
CA ILE A 111 -19.50 -3.50 4.24
C ILE A 111 -19.80 -4.87 3.62
N PRO A 112 -20.21 -4.96 2.35
CA PRO A 112 -20.33 -6.24 1.67
C PRO A 112 -18.99 -7.00 1.65
N PHE A 113 -18.99 -8.28 2.01
CA PHE A 113 -17.76 -9.11 2.07
C PHE A 113 -16.96 -9.10 0.76
N SER A 114 -17.65 -9.04 -0.38
CA SER A 114 -17.00 -8.94 -1.70
C SER A 114 -16.10 -7.71 -1.80
N ILE A 115 -16.51 -6.59 -1.19
CA ILE A 115 -15.74 -5.34 -1.22
C ILE A 115 -14.49 -5.49 -0.37
N ILE A 116 -14.56 -6.13 0.79
CA ILE A 116 -13.39 -6.39 1.65
C ILE A 116 -12.36 -7.24 0.92
N ILE A 117 -12.81 -8.28 0.20
CA ILE A 117 -11.92 -9.17 -0.55
C ILE A 117 -11.30 -8.44 -1.74
N LEU A 118 -12.10 -7.72 -2.53
CA LEU A 118 -11.61 -6.96 -3.68
C LEU A 118 -10.62 -5.87 -3.26
N GLU A 119 -10.96 -5.12 -2.21
CA GLU A 119 -10.10 -4.07 -1.66
C GLU A 119 -8.76 -4.65 -1.19
N PHE A 120 -8.77 -5.76 -0.47
CA PHE A 120 -7.56 -6.45 -0.02
C PHE A 120 -6.66 -6.85 -1.20
N ILE A 121 -7.23 -7.48 -2.24
CA ILE A 121 -6.47 -7.92 -3.42
C ILE A 121 -5.88 -6.72 -4.15
N ILE A 122 -6.70 -5.70 -4.45
CA ILE A 122 -6.27 -4.53 -5.21
C ILE A 122 -5.22 -3.74 -4.41
N THR A 123 -5.46 -3.49 -3.12
CA THR A 123 -4.51 -2.78 -2.26
C THR A 123 -3.17 -3.50 -2.20
N SER A 124 -3.16 -4.81 -1.93
CA SER A 124 -1.94 -5.60 -1.85
C SER A 124 -1.16 -5.61 -3.16
N PHE A 125 -1.86 -5.77 -4.28
CA PHE A 125 -1.26 -5.79 -5.61
C PHE A 125 -0.68 -4.41 -5.99
N VAL A 126 -1.47 -3.34 -5.86
CA VAL A 126 -1.04 -1.99 -6.27
C VAL A 126 0.07 -1.48 -5.36
N MET A 127 0.01 -1.71 -4.04
CA MET A 127 1.09 -1.33 -3.12
C MET A 127 2.40 -2.06 -3.45
N THR A 128 2.35 -3.37 -3.66
CA THR A 128 3.55 -4.15 -4.02
C THR A 128 4.13 -3.68 -5.35
N SER A 129 3.27 -3.49 -6.37
CA SER A 129 3.69 -2.99 -7.69
C SER A 129 4.30 -1.59 -7.60
N SER A 130 3.72 -0.70 -6.81
CA SER A 130 4.25 0.66 -6.61
C SER A 130 5.65 0.65 -5.99
N ARG A 131 5.90 -0.25 -5.04
CA ARG A 131 7.23 -0.40 -4.43
C ARG A 131 8.27 -0.89 -5.46
N ILE A 132 7.92 -1.92 -6.22
CA ILE A 132 8.81 -2.44 -7.28
C ILE A 132 9.13 -1.36 -8.31
N TYR A 133 8.11 -0.59 -8.72
CA TYR A 133 8.28 0.50 -9.68
C TYR A 133 9.20 1.60 -9.14
N ILE A 134 9.00 2.04 -7.90
CA ILE A 134 9.86 3.06 -7.27
C ILE A 134 11.31 2.58 -7.20
N LYS A 135 11.54 1.32 -6.82
CA LYS A 135 12.88 0.71 -6.82
C LYS A 135 13.51 0.75 -8.20
N HIS A 136 12.80 0.30 -9.22
CA HIS A 136 13.31 0.27 -10.59
C HIS A 136 13.71 1.66 -11.09
N VAL A 137 12.86 2.66 -10.82
CA VAL A 137 13.17 4.06 -11.17
C VAL A 137 14.41 4.56 -10.42
N TYR A 138 14.54 4.22 -9.14
CA TYR A 138 15.71 4.61 -8.33
C TYR A 138 17.00 3.98 -8.86
N ASP A 139 16.99 2.68 -9.16
CA ASP A 139 18.16 1.96 -9.66
C ASP A 139 18.62 2.50 -11.02
N ASN A 140 17.68 2.80 -11.93
CA ASN A 140 17.99 3.42 -13.22
C ASN A 140 18.61 4.81 -13.06
N TYR A 141 18.08 5.62 -12.11
CA TYR A 141 18.62 6.97 -11.88
C TYR A 141 20.05 6.93 -11.30
N LYS A 142 20.29 6.00 -10.39
CA LYS A 142 21.61 5.79 -9.78
C LYS A 142 22.65 5.34 -10.83
N ASN A 143 22.27 4.44 -11.73
CA ASN A 143 23.15 3.95 -12.78
C ASN A 143 23.52 5.04 -13.81
N GLN A 144 22.62 5.99 -14.06
CA GLN A 144 22.90 7.14 -14.94
C GLN A 144 23.81 8.19 -14.30
N SER A 145 23.76 8.34 -12.98
CA SER A 145 24.60 9.32 -12.26
C SER A 145 25.94 8.75 -11.79
N SER A 146 26.15 7.45 -11.89
CA SER A 146 27.46 6.82 -11.64
C SER A 146 28.32 6.97 -12.87
N SER A 147 29.11 8.06 -12.95
CA SER A 147 30.32 8.07 -13.76
C SER A 147 31.15 6.87 -13.28
N THR A 148 31.43 5.95 -14.20
CA THR A 148 32.21 4.73 -13.97
C THR A 148 33.58 5.10 -13.44
N THR A 149 33.75 5.10 -12.12
CA THR A 149 35.08 5.12 -11.52
C THR A 149 35.56 3.68 -11.52
N SER A 150 36.38 3.34 -12.51
CA SER A 150 37.08 2.05 -12.55
C SER A 150 38.05 1.99 -11.39
N VAL A 151 37.71 1.22 -10.34
CA VAL A 151 38.62 0.96 -9.25
C VAL A 151 39.35 -0.34 -9.56
N LEU A 152 40.64 -0.25 -9.88
CA LEU A 152 41.56 -1.37 -10.01
C LEU A 152 42.05 -1.73 -8.62
N ILE A 153 41.56 -2.82 -8.04
CA ILE A 153 42.11 -3.37 -6.80
C ILE A 153 43.33 -4.19 -7.18
N TYR A 154 44.52 -3.63 -6.92
CA TYR A 154 45.80 -4.33 -7.14
C TYR A 154 46.27 -4.87 -5.79
N GLY A 155 46.52 -6.18 -5.73
CA GLY A 155 47.35 -6.81 -4.68
C GLY A 155 46.60 -7.19 -3.40
N ALA A 156 45.90 -8.31 -3.42
CA ALA A 156 45.69 -9.14 -2.24
C ALA A 156 46.19 -10.56 -2.58
N GLY A 157 47.48 -10.70 -2.83
CA GLY A 157 48.15 -12.00 -2.84
C GLY A 157 48.91 -12.12 -1.52
N GLU A 158 48.63 -13.17 -0.75
CA GLU A 158 49.44 -13.57 0.38
C GLU A 158 50.86 -13.95 -0.12
N ALA A 159 51.87 -13.44 0.60
CA ALA A 159 53.23 -13.94 0.52
C ALA A 159 53.41 -15.07 1.50
#